data_e5f13bf0fe765bd0f9ff2404b70b8c70
#
_entry.id   e5f13bf0fe765bd0f9ff2404b70b8c70
#
_cell.length_a   1.000
_cell.length_b   1.000
_cell.length_c   1.000
_cell.angle_alpha   90.00
_cell.angle_beta   90.00
_cell.angle_gamma   90.00
#
_symmetry.space_group_name_H-M   'P 1'
#
loop_
_entity.id
_entity.type
_entity.pdbx_description
1 polymer ?
#
loop_
_entity_poly.entity_id
_entity_poly.type
_entity_poly.pdbx_seq_one_letter_code
_entity_poly.pdbx_strand_id
1 'polypeptide(L)'
;MYILYADDSGNTGTDYENKDQPIFSLAGWIINTDNWTELNDFINEKKKEIMPEYFDVEIHTTDIFNGKKDKNGTFDFRKNGLQGNFEILDKLVDMAISLNPKVLVFIVRKEKLKEYCRKKYDMKVKIHPYLIAFPYLSKFFDEFLSK
;
A
#
# COMPACT_ATOMS: atom_id res chain seq x y z
N MET A 1 20.02 -7.82 8.21
CA MET A 1 19.67 -7.55 6.79
C MET A 1 18.36 -6.78 6.76
N TYR A 2 18.12 -5.91 5.71
CA TYR A 2 16.86 -5.18 5.58
C TYR A 2 16.12 -5.62 4.32
N ILE A 3 14.80 -5.67 4.40
CA ILE A 3 13.90 -5.93 3.27
C ILE A 3 12.98 -4.71 3.10
N LEU A 4 12.74 -4.32 1.84
CA LEU A 4 11.76 -3.31 1.46
C LEU A 4 10.53 -4.02 0.89
N TYR A 5 9.42 -3.97 1.61
CA TYR A 5 8.11 -4.35 1.09
C TYR A 5 7.47 -3.14 0.46
N ALA A 6 7.11 -3.23 -0.81
CA ALA A 6 6.51 -2.12 -1.53
C ALA A 6 5.16 -2.50 -2.13
N ASP A 7 4.22 -1.56 -2.03
CA ASP A 7 2.88 -1.70 -2.61
C ASP A 7 2.43 -0.36 -3.22
N ASP A 8 1.56 -0.42 -4.23
CA ASP A 8 1.08 0.76 -4.93
C ASP A 8 -0.43 0.97 -4.79
N SER A 9 -0.83 2.22 -4.88
CA SER A 9 -2.23 2.63 -4.91
C SER A 9 -2.46 3.66 -6.02
N GLY A 10 -3.69 3.66 -6.55
CA GLY A 10 -4.05 4.56 -7.65
C GLY A 10 -3.51 4.12 -9.00
N ASN A 11 -3.24 2.82 -9.16
CA ASN A 11 -2.69 2.28 -10.40
C ASN A 11 -3.78 2.12 -11.48
N THR A 12 -3.88 3.10 -12.36
CA THR A 12 -4.72 3.07 -13.56
C THR A 12 -3.87 3.02 -14.83
N GLY A 13 -2.65 2.51 -14.73
CA GLY A 13 -1.72 2.47 -15.85
C GLY A 13 -1.37 3.87 -16.35
N THR A 14 -1.49 4.07 -17.66
CA THR A 14 -1.24 5.38 -18.32
C THR A 14 -2.50 6.19 -18.54
N ASP A 15 -3.60 5.87 -17.86
CA ASP A 15 -4.79 6.72 -17.81
C ASP A 15 -4.58 7.86 -16.82
N TYR A 16 -4.07 8.99 -17.35
CA TYR A 16 -3.80 10.18 -16.55
C TYR A 16 -5.05 11.04 -16.27
N GLU A 17 -6.18 10.73 -16.92
CA GLU A 17 -7.43 11.48 -16.82
C GLU A 17 -8.42 10.85 -15.87
N ASN A 18 -8.06 9.73 -15.24
CA ASN A 18 -8.89 9.07 -14.26
C ASN A 18 -9.14 10.01 -13.06
N LYS A 19 -10.39 10.46 -12.93
CA LYS A 19 -10.79 11.42 -11.90
C LYS A 19 -10.94 10.77 -10.53
N ASP A 20 -11.23 9.47 -10.49
CA ASP A 20 -11.39 8.72 -9.23
C ASP A 20 -10.03 8.41 -8.60
N GLN A 21 -8.99 8.31 -9.44
CA GLN A 21 -7.62 8.03 -9.01
C GLN A 21 -6.62 9.01 -9.65
N PRO A 22 -6.64 10.30 -9.29
CA PRO A 22 -5.79 11.33 -9.87
C PRO A 22 -4.33 11.25 -9.43
N ILE A 23 -4.06 10.46 -8.39
CA ILE A 23 -2.76 10.28 -7.77
C ILE A 23 -2.38 8.80 -7.87
N PHE A 24 -1.11 8.54 -8.18
CA PHE A 24 -0.44 7.26 -7.97
C PHE A 24 0.49 7.40 -6.78
N SER A 25 0.48 6.46 -5.86
CA SER A 25 1.42 6.38 -4.76
C SER A 25 2.11 5.03 -4.75
N LEU A 26 3.39 5.02 -4.42
CA LEU A 26 4.16 3.82 -4.14
C LEU A 26 4.72 3.96 -2.74
N ALA A 27 4.30 3.08 -1.84
CA ALA A 27 4.79 3.04 -0.47
C ALA A 27 5.73 1.86 -0.27
N GLY A 28 6.77 2.04 0.53
CA GLY A 28 7.68 0.99 0.92
C GLY A 28 7.86 0.93 2.43
N TRP A 29 7.77 -0.26 2.99
CA TRP A 29 8.00 -0.54 4.40
C TRP A 29 9.35 -1.24 4.56
N ILE A 30 10.28 -0.63 5.32
CA ILE A 30 11.61 -1.18 5.59
C ILE A 30 11.56 -2.01 6.86
N ILE A 31 11.89 -3.29 6.75
CA ILE A 31 11.89 -4.26 7.85
C ILE A 31 13.29 -4.81 8.05
N ASN A 32 13.75 -4.83 9.32
CA ASN A 32 14.94 -5.58 9.70
C ASN A 32 14.59 -7.07 9.85
N THR A 33 15.28 -7.92 9.10
CA THR A 33 15.04 -9.38 9.11
C THR A 33 15.53 -10.08 10.37
N ASP A 34 16.37 -9.44 11.17
CA ASP A 34 16.88 -10.06 12.39
C ASP A 34 15.75 -10.30 13.41
N ASN A 35 14.68 -9.50 13.33
CA ASN A 35 13.49 -9.60 14.18
C ASN A 35 12.28 -10.18 13.40
N TRP A 36 12.51 -10.86 12.28
CA TRP A 36 11.43 -11.30 11.40
C TRP A 36 10.43 -12.23 12.07
N THR A 37 10.91 -13.22 12.83
CA THR A 37 10.05 -14.18 13.50
C THR A 37 9.15 -13.48 14.53
N GLU A 38 9.75 -12.64 15.39
CA GLU A 38 9.02 -11.89 16.41
C GLU A 38 7.97 -10.96 15.78
N LEU A 39 8.34 -10.29 14.69
CA LEU A 39 7.44 -9.42 13.95
C LEU A 39 6.27 -10.21 13.33
N ASN A 40 6.56 -11.33 12.70
CA ASN A 40 5.54 -12.19 12.10
C ASN A 40 4.57 -12.74 13.16
N ASP A 41 5.08 -13.18 14.28
CA ASP A 41 4.27 -13.71 15.38
C ASP A 41 3.37 -12.61 15.95
N PHE A 42 3.93 -11.42 16.21
CA PHE A 42 3.17 -10.26 16.66
C PHE A 42 2.03 -9.89 15.66
N ILE A 43 2.33 -9.80 14.36
CA ILE A 43 1.32 -9.49 13.35
C ILE A 43 0.21 -10.54 13.36
N ASN A 44 0.57 -11.84 13.43
CA ASN A 44 -0.40 -12.91 13.43
C ASN A 44 -1.28 -12.92 14.69
N GLU A 45 -0.71 -12.66 15.86
CA GLU A 45 -1.46 -12.49 17.10
C GLU A 45 -2.44 -11.31 17.02
N LYS A 46 -1.97 -10.16 16.55
CA LYS A 46 -2.83 -8.98 16.39
C LYS A 46 -3.91 -9.18 15.34
N LYS A 47 -3.62 -9.87 14.24
CA LYS A 47 -4.64 -10.25 13.26
C LYS A 47 -5.71 -11.14 13.89
N LYS A 48 -5.35 -12.10 14.74
CA LYS A 48 -6.29 -12.96 15.47
C LYS A 48 -7.16 -12.16 16.44
N GLU A 49 -6.59 -11.16 17.12
CA GLU A 49 -7.34 -10.28 18.03
C GLU A 49 -8.36 -9.41 17.25
N ILE A 50 -7.91 -8.83 16.12
CA ILE A 50 -8.71 -7.88 15.34
C ILE A 50 -9.77 -8.60 14.50
N MET A 51 -9.39 -9.71 13.89
CA MET A 51 -10.19 -10.48 12.94
C MET A 51 -9.98 -11.99 13.15
N PRO A 52 -10.55 -12.59 14.20
CA PRO A 52 -10.28 -13.99 14.57
C PRO A 52 -10.62 -15.00 13.47
N GLU A 53 -11.59 -14.70 12.61
CA GLU A 53 -11.98 -15.57 11.49
C GLU A 53 -11.08 -15.42 10.25
N TYR A 54 -10.09 -14.49 10.28
CA TYR A 54 -9.32 -14.02 9.10
C TYR A 54 -7.83 -13.92 9.28
N PHE A 55 -7.29 -14.35 10.39
CA PHE A 55 -5.89 -14.12 10.72
C PHE A 55 -4.90 -14.73 9.70
N ASP A 56 -5.30 -15.78 8.99
CA ASP A 56 -4.51 -16.51 8.01
C ASP A 56 -4.71 -16.07 6.54
N VAL A 57 -5.60 -15.09 6.33
CA VAL A 57 -5.92 -14.59 4.98
C VAL A 57 -5.21 -13.26 4.71
N GLU A 58 -4.85 -13.02 3.45
CA GLU A 58 -4.35 -11.72 3.01
C GLU A 58 -5.43 -10.66 3.18
N ILE A 59 -5.09 -9.55 3.85
CA ILE A 59 -6.02 -8.45 4.13
C ILE A 59 -5.92 -7.41 3.03
N HIS A 60 -7.00 -7.23 2.29
CA HIS A 60 -7.16 -6.11 1.38
C HIS A 60 -7.98 -5.00 2.05
N THR A 61 -7.33 -3.92 2.45
CA THR A 61 -7.98 -2.78 3.13
C THR A 61 -9.12 -2.18 2.31
N THR A 62 -9.03 -2.23 0.98
CA THR A 62 -10.09 -1.80 0.07
C THR A 62 -11.37 -2.63 0.19
N ASP A 63 -11.27 -3.93 0.51
CA ASP A 63 -12.45 -4.78 0.69
C ASP A 63 -13.15 -4.46 2.02
N ILE A 64 -12.37 -4.18 3.08
CA ILE A 64 -12.90 -3.72 4.36
C ILE A 64 -13.58 -2.35 4.17
N PHE A 65 -12.86 -1.38 3.59
CA PHE A 65 -13.37 -0.03 3.39
C PHE A 65 -14.67 0.01 2.59
N ASN A 66 -14.75 -0.77 1.51
CA ASN A 66 -15.92 -0.81 0.65
C ASN A 66 -17.02 -1.78 1.13
N GLY A 67 -16.82 -2.47 2.25
CA GLY A 67 -17.77 -3.46 2.76
C GLY A 67 -18.05 -4.56 1.74
N LYS A 68 -17.03 -5.12 1.11
CA LYS A 68 -17.15 -6.17 0.10
C LYS A 68 -16.87 -7.54 0.71
N LYS A 69 -17.13 -8.58 -0.07
CA LYS A 69 -16.57 -9.90 0.20
C LYS A 69 -15.09 -9.89 -0.17
N ASP A 70 -14.28 -10.62 0.61
CA ASP A 70 -12.90 -10.89 0.22
C ASP A 70 -12.85 -11.68 -1.11
N LYS A 71 -11.70 -11.66 -1.79
CA LYS A 71 -11.54 -12.31 -3.11
C LYS A 71 -11.89 -13.81 -3.10
N ASN A 72 -11.70 -14.48 -1.97
CA ASN A 72 -11.98 -15.91 -1.81
C ASN A 72 -13.42 -16.18 -1.38
N GLY A 73 -14.21 -15.14 -1.08
CA GLY A 73 -15.59 -15.24 -0.64
C GLY A 73 -15.74 -15.81 0.77
N THR A 74 -14.62 -15.93 1.50
CA THR A 74 -14.57 -16.49 2.85
C THR A 74 -15.20 -15.52 3.84
N PHE A 75 -15.05 -14.20 3.59
CA PHE A 75 -15.62 -13.16 4.45
C PHE A 75 -16.44 -12.10 3.74
N ASP A 76 -17.34 -11.61 4.52
CA ASP A 76 -18.32 -10.66 4.03
C ASP A 76 -18.35 -9.43 4.95
N PHE A 77 -17.50 -8.45 4.63
CA PHE A 77 -17.41 -7.18 5.39
C PHE A 77 -18.70 -6.36 5.40
N ARG A 78 -19.70 -6.73 4.57
CA ARG A 78 -21.04 -6.12 4.63
C ARG A 78 -21.75 -6.41 5.96
N LYS A 79 -21.40 -7.53 6.61
CA LYS A 79 -22.03 -7.96 7.87
C LYS A 79 -21.63 -7.05 9.06
N ASN A 80 -20.46 -6.42 8.99
CA ASN A 80 -19.96 -5.55 10.07
C ASN A 80 -20.59 -4.15 10.05
N GLY A 81 -21.19 -3.77 8.91
CA GLY A 81 -21.60 -2.40 8.66
C GLY A 81 -20.42 -1.44 8.51
N LEU A 82 -20.72 -0.21 8.14
CA LEU A 82 -19.68 0.80 7.88
C LEU A 82 -18.83 1.09 9.12
N GLN A 83 -19.46 1.28 10.27
CA GLN A 83 -18.80 1.58 11.53
C GLN A 83 -17.85 0.45 11.96
N GLY A 84 -18.32 -0.81 11.91
CA GLY A 84 -17.50 -1.96 12.27
C GLY A 84 -16.29 -2.14 11.34
N ASN A 85 -16.45 -1.84 10.05
CA ASN A 85 -15.33 -1.86 9.11
C ASN A 85 -14.30 -0.77 9.42
N PHE A 86 -14.71 0.45 9.79
CA PHE A 86 -13.78 1.50 10.22
C PHE A 86 -13.04 1.11 11.51
N GLU A 87 -13.71 0.51 12.48
CA GLU A 87 -13.05 0.04 13.70
C GLU A 87 -12.00 -1.03 13.43
N ILE A 88 -12.22 -1.91 12.45
CA ILE A 88 -11.21 -2.87 12.00
C ILE A 88 -10.02 -2.14 11.37
N LEU A 89 -10.27 -1.18 10.47
CA LEU A 89 -9.22 -0.41 9.82
C LEU A 89 -8.37 0.37 10.83
N ASP A 90 -9.01 1.03 11.80
CA ASP A 90 -8.32 1.77 12.87
C ASP A 90 -7.40 0.85 13.67
N LYS A 91 -7.88 -0.32 14.08
CA LYS A 91 -7.06 -1.32 14.80
C LYS A 91 -5.88 -1.83 13.96
N LEU A 92 -6.07 -2.02 12.64
CA LEU A 92 -4.98 -2.42 11.74
C LEU A 92 -3.93 -1.30 11.59
N VAL A 93 -4.37 -0.05 11.54
CA VAL A 93 -3.47 1.11 11.52
C VAL A 93 -2.71 1.23 12.83
N ASP A 94 -3.38 1.10 13.97
CA ASP A 94 -2.75 1.13 15.30
C ASP A 94 -1.70 0.02 15.44
N MET A 95 -2.01 -1.19 14.97
CA MET A 95 -1.05 -2.30 14.91
C MET A 95 0.17 -1.90 14.07
N ALA A 96 -0.02 -1.36 12.87
CA ALA A 96 1.07 -0.96 12.00
C ALA A 96 1.92 0.15 12.62
N ILE A 97 1.31 1.15 13.28
CA ILE A 97 2.01 2.23 13.99
C ILE A 97 2.82 1.69 15.17
N SER A 98 2.28 0.73 15.92
CA SER A 98 2.96 0.16 17.10
C SER A 98 4.29 -0.53 16.75
N LEU A 99 4.45 -0.96 15.50
CA LEU A 99 5.69 -1.54 14.99
C LEU A 99 6.78 -0.48 14.72
N ASN A 100 6.44 0.80 14.87
CA ASN A 100 7.35 1.93 14.58
C ASN A 100 8.07 1.79 13.23
N PRO A 101 7.35 1.58 12.13
CA PRO A 101 7.93 1.26 10.84
C PRO A 101 8.70 2.43 10.26
N LYS A 102 9.74 2.12 9.49
CA LYS A 102 10.33 3.10 8.57
C LYS A 102 9.62 2.97 7.23
N VAL A 103 8.93 4.03 6.85
CA VAL A 103 8.12 4.05 5.63
C VAL A 103 8.68 5.08 4.65
N LEU A 104 8.79 4.68 3.39
CA LEU A 104 9.07 5.55 2.26
C LEU A 104 7.80 5.67 1.43
N VAL A 105 7.42 6.89 1.04
CA VAL A 105 6.24 7.11 0.19
C VAL A 105 6.60 8.03 -0.96
N PHE A 106 6.31 7.60 -2.19
CA PHE A 106 6.42 8.41 -3.40
C PHE A 106 5.05 8.65 -3.98
N ILE A 107 4.79 9.91 -4.31
CA ILE A 107 3.51 10.37 -4.85
C ILE A 107 3.75 10.95 -6.24
N VAL A 108 3.03 10.43 -7.24
CA VAL A 108 3.02 10.94 -8.60
C VAL A 108 1.64 11.52 -8.92
N ARG A 109 1.58 12.82 -9.14
CA ARG A 109 0.37 13.47 -9.65
C ARG A 109 0.24 13.19 -11.15
N LYS A 110 -0.78 12.42 -11.55
CA LYS A 110 -0.96 11.98 -12.95
C LYS A 110 -1.14 13.17 -13.91
N GLU A 111 -1.80 14.24 -13.46
CA GLU A 111 -1.91 15.47 -14.22
C GLU A 111 -0.53 16.05 -14.58
N LYS A 112 0.40 16.11 -13.61
CA LYS A 112 1.75 16.63 -13.84
C LYS A 112 2.56 15.71 -14.75
N LEU A 113 2.39 14.41 -14.62
CA LEU A 113 3.02 13.44 -15.51
C LEU A 113 2.48 13.57 -16.94
N LYS A 114 1.17 13.81 -17.12
CA LYS A 114 0.56 14.10 -18.42
C LYS A 114 1.18 15.36 -19.06
N GLU A 115 1.27 16.47 -18.27
CA GLU A 115 1.90 17.71 -18.74
C GLU A 115 3.34 17.48 -19.19
N TYR A 116 4.11 16.73 -18.43
CA TYR A 116 5.49 16.36 -18.78
C TYR A 116 5.55 15.56 -20.07
N CYS A 117 4.74 14.49 -20.21
CA CYS A 117 4.69 13.69 -21.44
C CYS A 117 4.28 14.52 -22.66
N ARG A 118 3.34 15.47 -22.49
CA ARG A 118 2.93 16.38 -23.56
C ARG A 118 4.06 17.30 -23.99
N LYS A 119 4.73 17.95 -23.02
CA LYS A 119 5.81 18.90 -23.32
C LYS A 119 7.03 18.24 -23.94
N LYS A 120 7.39 17.05 -23.49
CA LYS A 120 8.64 16.39 -23.90
C LYS A 120 8.47 15.47 -25.09
N TYR A 121 7.32 14.83 -25.25
CA TYR A 121 7.08 13.75 -26.19
C TYR A 121 5.86 13.97 -27.08
N ASP A 122 5.18 15.10 -26.98
CA ASP A 122 3.93 15.40 -27.69
C ASP A 122 2.89 14.26 -27.53
N MET A 123 2.82 13.69 -26.33
CA MET A 123 1.99 12.51 -25.98
C MET A 123 2.26 11.24 -26.81
N LYS A 124 3.31 11.20 -27.63
CA LYS A 124 3.71 9.99 -28.36
C LYS A 124 4.23 8.90 -27.44
N VAL A 125 4.73 9.30 -26.27
CA VAL A 125 5.16 8.39 -25.21
C VAL A 125 4.32 8.68 -23.96
N LYS A 126 3.72 7.63 -23.41
CA LYS A 126 3.05 7.67 -22.09
C LYS A 126 3.90 6.86 -21.11
N ILE A 127 4.29 7.51 -20.02
CA ILE A 127 5.13 6.91 -18.99
C ILE A 127 4.24 6.37 -17.86
N HIS A 128 4.35 5.08 -17.55
CA HIS A 128 3.65 4.53 -16.40
C HIS A 128 4.16 5.17 -15.10
N PRO A 129 3.30 5.65 -14.17
CA PRO A 129 3.73 6.30 -12.94
C PRO A 129 4.71 5.45 -12.09
N TYR A 130 4.54 4.14 -12.09
CA TYR A 130 5.42 3.20 -11.40
C TYR A 130 6.88 3.33 -11.88
N LEU A 131 7.11 3.53 -13.19
CA LEU A 131 8.47 3.68 -13.74
C LEU A 131 9.17 4.97 -13.27
N ILE A 132 8.40 5.92 -12.73
CA ILE A 132 8.95 7.11 -12.08
C ILE A 132 9.19 6.83 -10.60
N ALA A 133 8.19 6.29 -9.90
CA ALA A 133 8.24 6.13 -8.44
C ALA A 133 9.25 5.07 -7.99
N PHE A 134 9.32 3.93 -8.67
CA PHE A 134 10.13 2.80 -8.24
C PHE A 134 11.65 3.10 -8.19
N PRO A 135 12.27 3.77 -9.20
CA PRO A 135 13.68 4.13 -9.10
C PRO A 135 14.00 5.06 -7.94
N TYR A 136 13.09 5.99 -7.61
CA TYR A 136 13.28 6.85 -6.43
C TYR A 136 13.15 6.06 -5.14
N LEU A 137 12.14 5.18 -5.02
CA LEU A 137 11.97 4.32 -3.85
C LEU A 137 13.22 3.47 -3.62
N SER A 138 13.75 2.83 -4.67
CA SER A 138 14.97 2.03 -4.61
C SER A 138 16.18 2.85 -4.20
N LYS A 139 16.36 4.05 -4.78
CA LYS A 139 17.46 4.95 -4.43
C LYS A 139 17.44 5.34 -2.95
N PHE A 140 16.26 5.71 -2.41
CA PHE A 140 16.16 6.07 -1.00
C PHE A 140 16.35 4.87 -0.07
N PHE A 141 15.98 3.68 -0.52
CA PHE A 141 16.30 2.46 0.22
C PHE A 141 17.82 2.19 0.26
N ASP A 142 18.51 2.36 -0.87
CA ASP A 142 19.98 2.25 -0.92
C ASP A 142 20.66 3.29 0.00
N GLU A 143 20.17 4.53 -0.01
CA GLU A 143 20.65 5.59 0.89
C GLU A 143 20.40 5.26 2.37
N PHE A 144 19.30 4.58 2.68
CA PHE A 144 19.01 4.07 4.02
C PHE A 144 19.99 2.97 4.43
N LEU A 145 20.32 2.04 3.52
CA LEU A 145 21.27 0.95 3.80
C LEU A 145 22.72 1.42 3.98
N SER A 146 23.05 2.61 3.46
CA SER A 146 24.39 3.18 3.50
C SER A 146 24.71 3.96 4.79
N LYS A 147 23.74 4.09 5.68
CA LYS A 147 23.87 4.79 6.99
C LYS A 147 24.14 3.83 8.12
#